data_9dcc95d46fac5e390c2d9bc09bf296b0
#
_entry.id   9dcc95d46fac5e390c2d9bc09bf296b0
#
_cell.length_a   1.000
_cell.length_b   1.000
_cell.length_c   1.000
_cell.angle_alpha   90.00
_cell.angle_beta   90.00
_cell.angle_gamma   90.00
#
_symmetry.space_group_name_H-M   'P 1'
#
loop_
_entity.id
_entity.type
_entity.pdbx_description
1 polymer ?
#
loop_
_entity_poly.entity_id
_entity_poly.type
_entity_poly.pdbx_seq_one_letter_code
_entity_poly.pdbx_strand_id
1 'polypeptide(L)'
;ALQAEVPSADRIDLLCAFIKWSGLRLLQPVLAQYLAAGRSLRVLTTTYLGATDRKALDWLVEHGADVRVSTDTRRTRLHAKAWHFHRASGTSTAYIGSSNLSSAALLDGLEWNVRLAALETPAMVAKFQSTFDAYWEEGEFEPYAATPDQQDRIDHQLAVARGVDDARDDSALAWFNLLPYAYQREMLEALGAERMVHNRWHNLVVAATGTGKTVLAAF
;
A
#
# COMPACT_ATOMS: atom_id res chain seq x y z
N ALA A 1 4.64 2.51 -18.83
CA ALA A 1 5.54 1.39 -18.49
C ALA A 1 4.74 0.14 -18.13
N LEU A 2 3.94 0.13 -17.03
CA LEU A 2 3.22 -1.06 -16.55
C LEU A 2 2.31 -1.69 -17.62
N GLN A 3 1.54 -0.89 -18.36
CA GLN A 3 0.66 -1.39 -19.43
C GLN A 3 1.40 -2.19 -20.51
N ALA A 4 2.67 -1.86 -20.76
CA ALA A 4 3.50 -2.58 -21.75
C ALA A 4 4.07 -3.90 -21.20
N GLU A 5 4.23 -4.02 -19.87
CA GLU A 5 4.76 -5.23 -19.25
C GLU A 5 3.69 -6.34 -19.14
N VAL A 6 2.43 -5.96 -18.85
CA VAL A 6 1.32 -6.89 -18.59
C VAL A 6 1.14 -7.94 -19.70
N PRO A 7 1.06 -7.59 -21.00
CA PRO A 7 0.76 -8.58 -22.05
C PRO A 7 1.85 -9.64 -22.24
N SER A 8 3.08 -9.37 -21.81
CA SER A 8 4.23 -10.27 -22.01
C SER A 8 4.54 -11.14 -20.79
N ALA A 9 3.87 -10.92 -19.67
CA ALA A 9 4.08 -11.69 -18.44
C ALA A 9 3.31 -13.01 -18.46
N ASP A 10 3.91 -14.08 -17.96
CA ASP A 10 3.25 -15.36 -17.71
C ASP A 10 2.49 -15.34 -16.38
N ARG A 11 3.06 -14.67 -15.38
CA ARG A 11 2.43 -14.41 -14.07
C ARG A 11 2.79 -12.99 -13.61
N ILE A 12 1.86 -12.35 -12.93
CA ILE A 12 2.07 -11.05 -12.30
C ILE A 12 1.84 -11.19 -10.79
N ASP A 13 2.80 -10.67 -10.01
CA ASP A 13 2.69 -10.54 -8.57
C ASP A 13 2.68 -9.06 -8.21
N LEU A 14 1.61 -8.61 -7.55
CA LEU A 14 1.42 -7.23 -7.09
C LEU A 14 1.44 -7.19 -5.57
N LEU A 15 2.41 -6.51 -4.99
CA LEU A 15 2.44 -6.12 -3.59
C LEU A 15 2.19 -4.63 -3.51
N CYS A 16 1.02 -4.22 -3.06
CA CYS A 16 0.65 -2.80 -3.05
C CYS A 16 -0.19 -2.46 -1.83
N ALA A 17 0.35 -1.58 -0.99
CA ALA A 17 -0.32 -1.17 0.24
C ALA A 17 -1.72 -0.63 -0.03
N PHE A 18 -1.87 0.27 -1.00
CA PHE A 18 -3.14 0.93 -1.27
C PHE A 18 -3.54 0.79 -2.74
N ILE A 19 -4.67 0.14 -2.96
CA ILE A 19 -5.26 -0.05 -4.29
C ILE A 19 -6.50 0.83 -4.42
N LYS A 20 -6.40 1.89 -5.22
CA LYS A 20 -7.49 2.80 -5.52
C LYS A 20 -8.19 2.41 -6.81
N TRP A 21 -9.51 2.57 -6.84
CA TRP A 21 -10.28 2.40 -8.07
C TRP A 21 -9.78 3.31 -9.20
N SER A 22 -9.41 4.53 -8.88
CA SER A 22 -8.88 5.49 -9.84
C SER A 22 -7.60 5.03 -10.53
N GLY A 23 -6.72 4.34 -9.81
CA GLY A 23 -5.49 3.77 -10.39
C GLY A 23 -5.74 2.48 -11.16
N LEU A 24 -6.51 1.55 -10.56
CA LEU A 24 -6.87 0.29 -11.22
C LEU A 24 -7.55 0.53 -12.56
N ARG A 25 -8.47 1.49 -12.63
CA ARG A 25 -9.19 1.84 -13.86
C ARG A 25 -8.28 2.16 -15.05
N LEU A 26 -7.09 2.69 -14.80
CA LEU A 26 -6.12 2.96 -15.86
C LEU A 26 -5.51 1.69 -16.46
N LEU A 27 -5.49 0.60 -15.69
CA LEU A 27 -4.94 -0.69 -16.09
C LEU A 27 -6.03 -1.72 -16.46
N GLN A 28 -7.31 -1.42 -16.21
CA GLN A 28 -8.42 -2.35 -16.45
C GLN A 28 -8.42 -2.98 -17.85
N PRO A 29 -8.28 -2.22 -18.94
CA PRO A 29 -8.36 -2.83 -20.28
C PRO A 29 -7.28 -3.89 -20.52
N VAL A 30 -6.05 -3.64 -20.07
CA VAL A 30 -4.95 -4.58 -20.26
C VAL A 30 -5.00 -5.74 -19.25
N LEU A 31 -5.40 -5.50 -18.01
CA LEU A 31 -5.55 -6.55 -17.00
C LEU A 31 -6.74 -7.47 -17.29
N ALA A 32 -7.86 -6.93 -17.77
CA ALA A 32 -9.00 -7.74 -18.17
C ALA A 32 -8.64 -8.72 -19.31
N GLN A 33 -7.92 -8.25 -20.33
CA GLN A 33 -7.44 -9.11 -21.42
C GLN A 33 -6.45 -10.17 -20.92
N TYR A 34 -5.55 -9.77 -20.00
CA TYR A 34 -4.55 -10.65 -19.42
C TYR A 34 -5.19 -11.80 -18.62
N LEU A 35 -6.16 -11.47 -17.77
CA LEU A 35 -6.89 -12.43 -16.93
C LEU A 35 -7.84 -13.30 -17.77
N ALA A 36 -8.52 -12.72 -18.75
CA ALA A 36 -9.38 -13.48 -19.69
C ALA A 36 -8.58 -14.51 -20.52
N ALA A 37 -7.28 -14.29 -20.72
CA ALA A 37 -6.38 -15.27 -21.31
C ALA A 37 -5.94 -16.40 -20.36
N GLY A 38 -6.51 -16.48 -19.15
CA GLY A 38 -6.20 -17.49 -18.14
C GLY A 38 -4.85 -17.32 -17.43
N ARG A 39 -4.27 -16.11 -17.52
CA ARG A 39 -2.98 -15.82 -16.87
C ARG A 39 -3.16 -15.42 -15.41
N SER A 40 -2.16 -15.71 -14.57
CA SER A 40 -2.23 -15.52 -13.14
C SER A 40 -1.83 -14.10 -12.70
N LEU A 41 -2.67 -13.46 -11.91
CA LEU A 41 -2.38 -12.24 -11.16
C LEU A 41 -2.62 -12.50 -9.68
N ARG A 42 -1.55 -12.43 -8.87
CA ARG A 42 -1.61 -12.52 -7.41
C ARG A 42 -1.46 -11.13 -6.81
N VAL A 43 -2.30 -10.79 -5.85
CA VAL A 43 -2.33 -9.45 -5.24
C VAL A 43 -2.27 -9.55 -3.72
N LEU A 44 -1.30 -8.87 -3.12
CA LEU A 44 -1.21 -8.65 -1.67
C LEU A 44 -1.47 -7.17 -1.38
N THR A 45 -2.43 -6.90 -0.49
CA THR A 45 -2.81 -5.54 -0.09
C THR A 45 -3.26 -5.47 1.35
N THR A 46 -3.63 -4.28 1.84
CA THR A 46 -4.07 -4.07 3.22
C THR A 46 -5.21 -3.08 3.31
N THR A 47 -5.97 -3.16 4.41
CA THR A 47 -6.96 -2.14 4.80
C THR A 47 -6.33 -1.00 5.62
N TYR A 48 -5.02 -1.06 5.90
CA TYR A 48 -4.32 -0.04 6.68
C TYR A 48 -4.57 1.38 6.16
N LEU A 49 -4.80 2.32 7.06
CA LEU A 49 -5.21 3.71 6.78
C LEU A 49 -6.54 3.87 6.02
N GLY A 50 -7.30 2.81 5.79
CA GLY A 50 -8.55 2.88 5.04
C GLY A 50 -8.40 3.37 3.60
N ALA A 51 -7.19 3.29 3.04
CA ALA A 51 -6.86 3.92 1.77
C ALA A 51 -7.14 3.04 0.55
N THR A 52 -7.34 1.73 0.72
CA THR A 52 -7.76 0.81 -0.35
C THR A 52 -9.25 0.99 -0.66
N ASP A 53 -9.64 0.86 -1.92
CA ASP A 53 -11.04 0.88 -2.34
C ASP A 53 -11.54 -0.57 -2.54
N ARG A 54 -12.56 -1.00 -1.77
CA ARG A 54 -13.15 -2.34 -1.89
C ARG A 54 -13.59 -2.65 -3.33
N LYS A 55 -14.22 -1.70 -4.01
CA LYS A 55 -14.60 -1.84 -5.42
C LYS A 55 -13.44 -2.28 -6.33
N ALA A 56 -12.22 -1.86 -6.03
CA ALA A 56 -11.05 -2.29 -6.80
C ALA A 56 -10.71 -3.75 -6.54
N LEU A 57 -10.84 -4.21 -5.30
CA LEU A 57 -10.62 -5.61 -4.92
C LEU A 57 -11.69 -6.52 -5.52
N ASP A 58 -12.96 -6.11 -5.46
CA ASP A 58 -14.08 -6.83 -6.07
C ASP A 58 -13.83 -7.05 -7.56
N TRP A 59 -13.47 -5.99 -8.29
CA TRP A 59 -13.19 -6.07 -9.71
C TRP A 59 -12.04 -7.04 -10.03
N LEU A 60 -10.96 -7.03 -9.23
CA LEU A 60 -9.84 -7.94 -9.42
C LEU A 60 -10.27 -9.40 -9.28
N VAL A 61 -11.04 -9.72 -8.23
CA VAL A 61 -11.56 -11.08 -7.99
C VAL A 61 -12.55 -11.50 -9.07
N GLU A 62 -13.49 -10.63 -9.44
CA GLU A 62 -14.48 -10.89 -10.50
C GLU A 62 -13.84 -11.23 -11.85
N HIS A 63 -12.63 -10.71 -12.10
CA HIS A 63 -11.88 -10.99 -13.33
C HIS A 63 -10.85 -12.12 -13.19
N GLY A 64 -10.82 -12.81 -12.04
CA GLY A 64 -10.00 -14.01 -11.84
C GLY A 64 -8.62 -13.76 -11.24
N ALA A 65 -8.36 -12.61 -10.63
CA ALA A 65 -7.16 -12.40 -9.85
C ALA A 65 -7.28 -13.06 -8.46
N ASP A 66 -6.17 -13.62 -7.97
CA ASP A 66 -6.05 -14.09 -6.59
C ASP A 66 -5.68 -12.91 -5.70
N VAL A 67 -6.60 -12.50 -4.83
CA VAL A 67 -6.42 -11.36 -3.93
C VAL A 67 -6.33 -11.84 -2.48
N ARG A 68 -5.31 -11.37 -1.77
CA ARG A 68 -5.20 -11.57 -0.32
C ARG A 68 -5.05 -10.22 0.37
N VAL A 69 -5.74 -10.05 1.50
CA VAL A 69 -5.83 -8.78 2.23
C VAL A 69 -5.40 -8.95 3.67
N SER A 70 -4.46 -8.14 4.13
CA SER A 70 -4.20 -7.98 5.56
C SER A 70 -5.18 -6.97 6.15
N THR A 71 -5.91 -7.40 7.17
CA THR A 71 -6.82 -6.56 7.95
C THR A 71 -6.20 -6.13 9.30
N ASP A 72 -5.00 -6.63 9.63
CA ASP A 72 -4.28 -6.23 10.83
C ASP A 72 -3.61 -4.86 10.66
N THR A 73 -4.18 -3.84 11.28
CA THR A 73 -3.67 -2.47 11.26
C THR A 73 -2.65 -2.19 12.36
N ARG A 74 -2.41 -3.15 13.28
CA ARG A 74 -1.60 -2.96 14.50
C ARG A 74 -0.20 -3.53 14.40
N ARG A 75 -0.06 -4.74 13.84
CA ARG A 75 1.21 -5.49 13.79
C ARG A 75 1.98 -5.20 12.52
N THR A 76 1.36 -5.39 11.37
CA THR A 76 2.04 -5.23 10.08
C THR A 76 1.46 -4.04 9.34
N ARG A 77 2.31 -3.05 9.13
CA ARG A 77 1.99 -1.87 8.36
C ARG A 77 2.55 -2.06 6.95
N LEU A 78 1.89 -2.88 6.14
CA LEU A 78 2.29 -3.01 4.75
C LEU A 78 2.32 -1.63 4.09
N HIS A 79 3.49 -1.21 3.65
CA HIS A 79 3.68 0.04 2.91
C HIS A 79 4.49 -0.17 1.63
N ALA A 80 4.73 -1.42 1.25
CA ALA A 80 5.42 -1.78 0.02
C ALA A 80 4.56 -1.52 -1.22
N LYS A 81 5.20 -1.17 -2.33
CA LYS A 81 4.60 -1.02 -3.65
C LYS A 81 5.56 -1.62 -4.66
N ALA A 82 5.19 -2.77 -5.16
CA ALA A 82 6.02 -3.49 -6.12
C ALA A 82 5.19 -4.34 -7.08
N TRP A 83 5.64 -4.41 -8.30
CA TRP A 83 5.13 -5.28 -9.35
C TRP A 83 6.22 -6.22 -9.78
N HIS A 84 5.91 -7.49 -9.95
CA HIS A 84 6.79 -8.46 -10.57
C HIS A 84 6.09 -9.10 -11.76
N PHE A 85 6.68 -8.94 -12.93
CA PHE A 85 6.25 -9.53 -14.18
C PHE A 85 7.14 -10.73 -14.48
N HIS A 86 6.67 -11.89 -14.09
CA HIS A 86 7.39 -13.14 -14.28
C HIS A 86 7.28 -13.61 -15.73
N ARG A 87 8.42 -14.04 -16.31
CA ARG A 87 8.50 -14.63 -17.66
C ARG A 87 9.37 -15.87 -17.63
N ALA A 88 8.82 -16.99 -18.11
CA ALA A 88 9.54 -18.26 -18.23
C ALA A 88 10.76 -18.16 -19.16
N SER A 89 10.79 -17.17 -20.06
CA SER A 89 11.95 -16.86 -20.91
C SER A 89 13.19 -16.37 -20.14
N GLY A 90 13.09 -16.12 -18.82
CA GLY A 90 14.17 -15.55 -18.01
C GLY A 90 14.26 -14.00 -18.08
N THR A 91 13.38 -13.34 -18.84
CA THR A 91 13.37 -11.87 -18.99
C THR A 91 12.41 -11.18 -18.01
N SER A 92 12.24 -11.75 -16.82
CA SER A 92 11.38 -11.20 -15.75
C SER A 92 11.82 -9.79 -15.35
N THR A 93 10.85 -8.96 -15.00
CA THR A 93 11.07 -7.58 -14.54
C THR A 93 10.33 -7.29 -13.25
N ALA A 94 10.89 -6.46 -12.40
CA ALA A 94 10.21 -5.97 -11.20
C ALA A 94 10.28 -4.44 -11.13
N TYR A 95 9.21 -3.83 -10.65
CA TYR A 95 9.13 -2.40 -10.32
C TYR A 95 8.94 -2.27 -8.83
N ILE A 96 9.82 -1.54 -8.17
CA ILE A 96 9.77 -1.30 -6.72
C ILE A 96 9.89 0.20 -6.48
N GLY A 97 9.00 0.75 -5.66
CA GLY A 97 9.07 2.18 -5.41
C GLY A 97 8.01 2.70 -4.45
N SER A 98 7.67 3.96 -4.61
CA SER A 98 6.72 4.68 -3.76
C SER A 98 5.27 4.68 -4.30
N SER A 99 5.06 4.31 -5.56
CA SER A 99 3.79 4.43 -6.27
C SER A 99 2.74 3.42 -5.81
N ASN A 100 1.73 3.90 -5.09
CA ASN A 100 0.50 3.12 -4.89
C ASN A 100 -0.28 2.99 -6.21
N LEU A 101 -1.20 2.04 -6.27
CA LEU A 101 -2.10 1.92 -7.41
C LEU A 101 -3.22 2.96 -7.31
N SER A 102 -2.89 4.21 -7.64
CA SER A 102 -3.79 5.36 -7.68
C SER A 102 -3.54 6.21 -8.93
N SER A 103 -4.53 6.98 -9.40
CA SER A 103 -4.34 7.86 -10.56
C SER A 103 -3.27 8.91 -10.31
N ALA A 104 -3.25 9.50 -9.11
CA ALA A 104 -2.24 10.48 -8.75
C ALA A 104 -0.82 9.90 -8.83
N ALA A 105 -0.58 8.71 -8.29
CA ALA A 105 0.74 8.08 -8.35
C ALA A 105 1.14 7.62 -9.77
N LEU A 106 0.17 7.27 -10.62
CA LEU A 106 0.46 6.77 -11.96
C LEU A 106 0.58 7.85 -13.04
N LEU A 107 -0.03 9.03 -12.84
CA LEU A 107 -0.10 10.10 -13.84
C LEU A 107 0.65 11.37 -13.42
N ASP A 108 0.37 11.88 -12.23
CA ASP A 108 0.74 13.25 -11.83
C ASP A 108 1.70 13.31 -10.64
N GLY A 109 1.88 12.20 -9.93
CA GLY A 109 2.70 12.13 -8.71
C GLY A 109 4.19 12.14 -8.99
N LEU A 110 4.95 12.83 -8.13
CA LEU A 110 6.41 12.73 -8.09
C LEU A 110 6.81 11.44 -7.37
N GLU A 111 6.73 10.33 -8.10
CA GLU A 111 6.98 9.01 -7.55
C GLU A 111 8.30 8.43 -8.06
N TRP A 112 9.01 7.77 -7.18
CA TRP A 112 10.25 7.09 -7.53
C TRP A 112 10.02 5.59 -7.64
N ASN A 113 10.29 5.04 -8.82
CA ASN A 113 10.23 3.61 -9.06
C ASN A 113 11.52 3.15 -9.75
N VAL A 114 12.07 2.05 -9.24
CA VAL A 114 13.20 1.37 -9.84
C VAL A 114 12.67 0.19 -10.63
N ARG A 115 13.09 0.07 -11.88
CA ARG A 115 12.88 -1.11 -12.71
C ARG A 115 14.09 -2.02 -12.61
N LEU A 116 13.88 -3.25 -12.19
CA LEU A 116 14.88 -4.32 -12.14
C LEU A 116 14.62 -5.29 -13.27
N ALA A 117 15.66 -5.72 -13.97
CA ALA A 117 15.59 -6.76 -14.98
C ALA A 117 16.36 -8.00 -14.51
N ALA A 118 15.76 -9.18 -14.62
CA ALA A 118 16.39 -10.43 -14.16
C ALA A 118 17.72 -10.71 -14.87
N LEU A 119 17.89 -10.24 -16.12
CA LEU A 119 19.15 -10.37 -16.85
C LEU A 119 20.28 -9.54 -16.26
N GLU A 120 19.97 -8.38 -15.66
CA GLU A 120 20.97 -7.45 -15.11
C GLU A 120 21.15 -7.65 -13.61
N THR A 121 20.05 -7.91 -12.89
CA THR A 121 20.01 -8.02 -11.42
C THR A 121 19.26 -9.27 -10.95
N PRO A 122 19.70 -10.48 -11.34
CA PRO A 122 18.97 -11.72 -11.08
C PRO A 122 18.75 -11.97 -9.57
N ALA A 123 19.75 -11.70 -8.73
CA ALA A 123 19.66 -11.91 -7.30
C ALA A 123 18.60 -11.00 -6.63
N MET A 124 18.42 -9.77 -7.12
CA MET A 124 17.42 -8.84 -6.59
C MET A 124 16.01 -9.26 -7.00
N VAL A 125 15.80 -9.67 -8.24
CA VAL A 125 14.50 -10.16 -8.73
C VAL A 125 14.13 -11.46 -8.01
N ALA A 126 15.08 -12.39 -7.82
CA ALA A 126 14.87 -13.62 -7.05
C ALA A 126 14.53 -13.31 -5.57
N LYS A 127 15.19 -12.33 -4.96
CA LYS A 127 14.89 -11.90 -3.59
C LYS A 127 13.48 -11.32 -3.49
N PHE A 128 13.05 -10.51 -4.46
CA PHE A 128 11.69 -10.01 -4.51
C PHE A 128 10.69 -11.16 -4.55
N GLN A 129 10.89 -12.12 -5.48
CA GLN A 129 10.00 -13.25 -5.62
C GLN A 129 9.89 -14.07 -4.34
N SER A 130 11.03 -14.44 -3.73
CA SER A 130 11.04 -15.22 -2.50
C SER A 130 10.37 -14.48 -1.32
N THR A 131 10.50 -13.17 -1.26
CA THR A 131 9.83 -12.34 -0.25
C THR A 131 8.32 -12.28 -0.49
N PHE A 132 7.89 -12.10 -1.75
CA PHE A 132 6.47 -12.12 -2.09
C PHE A 132 5.85 -13.49 -1.77
N ASP A 133 6.52 -14.59 -2.15
CA ASP A 133 6.03 -15.93 -1.89
C ASP A 133 5.95 -16.22 -0.38
N ALA A 134 6.91 -15.73 0.43
CA ALA A 134 6.85 -15.83 1.88
C ALA A 134 5.61 -15.09 2.44
N TYR A 135 5.34 -13.87 2.02
CA TYR A 135 4.14 -13.12 2.44
C TYR A 135 2.86 -13.77 1.93
N TRP A 136 2.90 -14.38 0.74
CA TRP A 136 1.76 -15.08 0.17
C TRP A 136 1.35 -16.28 1.03
N GLU A 137 2.30 -17.00 1.59
CA GLU A 137 2.04 -18.15 2.47
C GLU A 137 1.78 -17.76 3.94
N GLU A 138 2.07 -16.53 4.30
CA GLU A 138 1.87 -16.04 5.66
C GLU A 138 0.39 -15.84 5.98
N GLY A 139 -0.07 -16.39 7.08
CA GLY A 139 -1.49 -16.36 7.49
C GLY A 139 -2.06 -14.98 7.79
N GLU A 140 -1.23 -13.94 7.77
CA GLU A 140 -1.68 -12.54 7.92
C GLU A 140 -2.49 -12.04 6.72
N PHE A 141 -2.17 -12.53 5.51
CA PHE A 141 -2.87 -12.14 4.29
C PHE A 141 -3.97 -13.17 3.97
N GLU A 142 -5.19 -12.84 4.34
CA GLU A 142 -6.34 -13.72 4.14
C GLU A 142 -6.86 -13.67 2.70
N PRO A 143 -7.26 -14.82 2.11
CA PRO A 143 -7.90 -14.84 0.79
C PRO A 143 -9.18 -14.01 0.76
N TYR A 144 -9.33 -13.20 -0.27
CA TYR A 144 -10.50 -12.39 -0.52
C TYR A 144 -11.23 -12.88 -1.78
N ALA A 145 -12.47 -13.32 -1.61
CA ALA A 145 -13.31 -13.88 -2.68
C ALA A 145 -14.56 -13.04 -2.99
N ALA A 146 -14.60 -11.81 -2.48
CA ALA A 146 -15.70 -10.86 -2.66
C ALA A 146 -17.09 -11.41 -2.27
N THR A 147 -17.16 -12.35 -1.31
CA THR A 147 -18.44 -12.79 -0.76
C THR A 147 -19.09 -11.65 0.04
N PRO A 148 -20.44 -11.61 0.16
CA PRO A 148 -21.11 -10.56 0.93
C PRO A 148 -20.53 -10.36 2.33
N ASP A 149 -20.28 -11.44 3.07
CA ASP A 149 -19.70 -11.38 4.42
C ASP A 149 -18.27 -10.78 4.41
N GLN A 150 -17.47 -11.10 3.39
CA GLN A 150 -16.13 -10.54 3.26
C GLN A 150 -16.17 -9.05 2.84
N GLN A 151 -17.12 -8.68 1.97
CA GLN A 151 -17.33 -7.30 1.56
C GLN A 151 -17.72 -6.44 2.76
N ASP A 152 -18.68 -6.88 3.58
CA ASP A 152 -19.09 -6.19 4.80
C ASP A 152 -17.93 -6.07 5.79
N ARG A 153 -17.14 -7.14 5.97
CA ARG A 153 -15.97 -7.14 6.83
C ARG A 153 -14.91 -6.14 6.35
N ILE A 154 -14.61 -6.12 5.05
CA ILE A 154 -13.64 -5.17 4.48
C ILE A 154 -14.16 -3.73 4.60
N ASP A 155 -15.44 -3.46 4.31
CA ASP A 155 -16.02 -2.12 4.45
C ASP A 155 -15.96 -1.65 5.90
N HIS A 156 -16.28 -2.52 6.86
CA HIS A 156 -16.14 -2.21 8.29
C HIS A 156 -14.67 -1.89 8.66
N GLN A 157 -13.71 -2.74 8.24
CA GLN A 157 -12.28 -2.51 8.51
C GLN A 157 -11.76 -1.21 7.88
N LEU A 158 -12.20 -0.90 6.68
CA LEU A 158 -11.86 0.36 6.01
C LEU A 158 -12.47 1.57 6.73
N ALA A 159 -13.72 1.45 7.25
CA ALA A 159 -14.38 2.48 8.01
C ALA A 159 -13.66 2.73 9.35
N VAL A 160 -13.35 1.66 10.10
CA VAL A 160 -12.55 1.74 11.34
C VAL A 160 -11.19 2.38 11.08
N ALA A 161 -10.49 1.97 10.01
CA ALA A 161 -9.19 2.52 9.67
C ALA A 161 -9.24 4.00 9.24
N ARG A 162 -10.41 4.48 8.78
CA ARG A 162 -10.69 5.90 8.49
C ARG A 162 -11.16 6.68 9.71
N GLY A 163 -11.40 6.03 10.85
CA GLY A 163 -11.99 6.65 12.03
C GLY A 163 -13.50 6.95 11.91
N VAL A 164 -14.22 6.27 11.02
CA VAL A 164 -15.65 6.55 10.76
C VAL A 164 -16.57 5.76 11.72
N ASP A 165 -16.07 4.69 12.33
CA ASP A 165 -16.89 3.78 13.14
C ASP A 165 -17.08 4.20 14.60
N ASP A 166 -16.36 5.24 15.07
CA ASP A 166 -16.50 5.80 16.43
C ASP A 166 -17.54 6.92 16.53
N ALA A 167 -18.46 7.04 15.54
CA ALA A 167 -19.48 8.09 15.50
C ALA A 167 -20.62 7.88 16.50
N ARG A 168 -20.30 7.53 17.75
CA ARG A 168 -21.20 7.61 18.92
C ARG A 168 -20.67 8.51 20.04
N ASP A 169 -19.59 9.23 19.82
CA ASP A 169 -19.13 10.24 20.75
C ASP A 169 -18.98 11.60 20.07
N ASP A 170 -19.71 12.55 20.58
CA ASP A 170 -20.06 13.88 20.02
C ASP A 170 -18.87 14.86 20.06
N SER A 171 -17.69 14.47 19.57
CA SER A 171 -16.61 15.44 19.39
C SER A 171 -15.99 15.32 18.00
N ALA A 172 -16.17 16.35 17.20
CA ALA A 172 -15.57 16.55 15.88
C ALA A 172 -14.01 16.56 15.89
N LEU A 173 -13.39 16.20 17.00
CA LEU A 173 -11.94 16.10 17.24
C LEU A 173 -11.46 14.65 17.46
N ALA A 174 -12.34 13.65 17.47
CA ALA A 174 -11.98 12.23 17.63
C ALA A 174 -11.30 11.62 16.38
N TRP A 175 -11.15 12.40 15.31
CA TRP A 175 -10.56 11.98 14.02
C TRP A 175 -9.07 11.64 14.10
N PHE A 176 -8.38 12.04 15.18
CA PHE A 176 -6.95 11.86 15.32
C PHE A 176 -6.57 11.43 16.74
N ASN A 177 -6.89 10.21 17.12
CA ASN A 177 -6.23 9.61 18.26
C ASN A 177 -4.79 9.20 17.88
N LEU A 178 -4.09 10.11 17.20
CA LEU A 178 -2.67 10.00 16.88
C LEU A 178 -1.88 10.30 18.16
N LEU A 179 -1.55 9.25 18.90
CA LEU A 179 -0.59 9.39 20.00
C LEU A 179 0.81 9.46 19.41
N PRO A 180 1.57 10.50 19.69
CA PRO A 180 2.95 10.60 19.24
C PRO A 180 3.78 9.45 19.82
N TYR A 181 4.67 8.88 18.99
CA TYR A 181 5.64 7.90 19.44
C TYR A 181 6.55 8.50 20.52
N ALA A 182 7.22 7.66 21.32
CA ALA A 182 8.07 8.12 22.42
C ALA A 182 9.10 9.18 21.94
N TYR A 183 9.80 8.92 20.84
CA TYR A 183 10.76 9.86 20.27
C TYR A 183 10.10 11.15 19.73
N GLN A 184 8.85 11.09 19.25
CA GLN A 184 8.10 12.27 18.82
C GLN A 184 7.68 13.12 20.02
N ARG A 185 7.29 12.50 21.13
CA ARG A 185 7.01 13.21 22.38
C ARG A 185 8.23 13.95 22.89
N GLU A 186 9.40 13.29 22.92
CA GLU A 186 10.66 13.93 23.30
C GLU A 186 10.97 15.15 22.42
N MET A 187 10.77 15.06 21.11
CA MET A 187 10.93 16.18 20.18
C MET A 187 9.95 17.32 20.48
N LEU A 188 8.66 17.00 20.72
CA LEU A 188 7.63 17.99 21.07
C LEU A 188 7.92 18.67 22.42
N GLU A 189 8.36 17.91 23.40
CA GLU A 189 8.77 18.43 24.71
C GLU A 189 9.98 19.38 24.60
N ALA A 190 10.98 18.98 23.79
CA ALA A 190 12.14 19.83 23.51
C ALA A 190 11.75 21.13 22.80
N LEU A 191 10.88 21.05 21.78
CA LEU A 191 10.34 22.23 21.09
C LEU A 191 9.52 23.12 22.04
N GLY A 192 8.72 22.52 22.92
CA GLY A 192 7.97 23.23 23.95
C GLY A 192 8.89 23.96 24.91
N ALA A 193 9.96 23.33 25.39
CA ALA A 193 10.95 23.95 26.25
C ALA A 193 11.67 25.13 25.57
N GLU A 194 12.09 24.99 24.29
CA GLU A 194 12.70 26.08 23.52
C GLU A 194 11.77 27.30 23.41
N ARG A 195 10.48 27.06 23.17
CA ARG A 195 9.46 28.12 23.05
C ARG A 195 9.11 28.76 24.40
N MET A 196 8.80 27.95 25.40
CA MET A 196 8.24 28.42 26.66
C MET A 196 9.29 28.88 27.69
N VAL A 197 10.45 28.21 27.71
CA VAL A 197 11.51 28.51 28.68
C VAL A 197 12.56 29.46 28.07
N HIS A 198 12.92 29.25 26.81
CA HIS A 198 14.02 29.99 26.18
C HIS A 198 13.52 31.08 25.22
N ASN A 199 12.20 31.22 25.03
CA ASN A 199 11.55 32.17 24.10
C ASN A 199 12.10 32.10 22.66
N ARG A 200 12.46 30.87 22.20
CA ARG A 200 12.99 30.61 20.86
C ARG A 200 11.91 29.99 19.98
N TRP A 201 11.41 30.76 19.01
CA TRP A 201 10.30 30.37 18.14
C TRP A 201 10.74 29.79 16.80
N HIS A 202 12.00 29.87 16.44
CA HIS A 202 12.57 29.32 15.22
C HIS A 202 13.45 28.12 15.58
N ASN A 203 12.97 26.93 15.28
CA ASN A 203 13.64 25.67 15.61
C ASN A 203 13.76 24.80 14.37
N LEU A 204 14.87 24.07 14.24
CA LEU A 204 15.10 23.09 13.19
C LEU A 204 14.92 21.69 13.77
N VAL A 205 13.95 20.94 13.24
CA VAL A 205 13.75 19.53 13.55
C VAL A 205 14.31 18.68 12.44
N VAL A 206 15.29 17.83 12.76
CA VAL A 206 15.89 16.88 11.82
C VAL A 206 15.43 15.49 12.16
N ALA A 207 14.71 14.86 11.24
CA ALA A 207 14.19 13.50 11.41
C ALA A 207 14.29 12.73 10.08
N ALA A 208 14.54 11.42 10.17
CA ALA A 208 14.67 10.55 8.99
C ALA A 208 13.39 10.48 8.17
N THR A 209 13.46 10.03 6.93
CA THR A 209 12.30 9.77 6.09
C THR A 209 11.47 8.64 6.73
N GLY A 210 10.13 8.77 6.71
CA GLY A 210 9.22 7.78 7.31
C GLY A 210 8.98 7.93 8.82
N THR A 211 9.62 8.87 9.51
CA THR A 211 9.43 9.09 10.96
C THR A 211 8.19 9.93 11.32
N GLY A 212 7.29 10.19 10.36
CA GLY A 212 6.05 10.93 10.62
C GLY A 212 6.24 12.42 10.86
N LYS A 213 7.19 13.08 10.17
CA LYS A 213 7.44 14.53 10.29
C LYS A 213 6.18 15.39 10.10
N THR A 214 5.35 15.02 9.13
CA THR A 214 4.08 15.73 8.85
C THR A 214 3.11 15.64 10.03
N VAL A 215 3.06 14.46 10.68
CA VAL A 215 2.25 14.25 11.88
C VAL A 215 2.80 15.04 13.06
N LEU A 216 4.14 15.04 13.23
CA LEU A 216 4.80 15.82 14.27
C LEU A 216 4.50 17.33 14.14
N ALA A 217 4.39 17.84 12.91
CA ALA A 217 4.07 19.24 12.66
C ALA A 217 2.61 19.61 12.94
N ALA A 218 1.72 18.63 13.11
CA ALA A 218 0.31 18.83 13.40
C ALA A 218 0.01 18.89 14.93
N PHE A 219 0.96 18.48 15.78
CA PHE A 219 0.92 18.63 17.23
C PHE A 219 1.50 19.98 17.66
#